data_de8682d2996f103c2e9fee14b0359da2
#
_entry.id   de8682d2996f103c2e9fee14b0359da2
#
_cell.length_a   1.000
_cell.length_b   1.000
_cell.length_c   1.000
_cell.angle_alpha   90.00
_cell.angle_beta   90.00
_cell.angle_gamma   90.00
#
_symmetry.space_group_name_H-M   'P 1'
#
loop_
_entity.id
_entity.type
_entity.pdbx_description
1 polymer ?
#
loop_
_entity_poly.entity_id
_entity_poly.type
_entity_poly.pdbx_seq_one_letter_code
_entity_poly.pdbx_strand_id
1 'polypeptide(L)'
;LLHFGMHGALEFMPGKQAGLSGDCWPDRLIGDLPNFYLYASNNPSEGTIAKRRAAATLVSYLTPPVTHAGLYRGLADLKSSIERWRGLGPAERLDRREREELAALIQQQAVAIELAASEPVWGANAHDDVHTLAQRLNELEHALIPHGLHVVGKAPSAAERIELLMALGESMHGSAPARAEIEAIVAGHEPATDALHELAGIDHLLREDHETKSLLHALDGGFIRPAPGGDLLRNANVLPAGRNLH
;
A
#
# COMPACT_ATOMS: atom_id res chain seq x y z
N LEU A 1 -12.89 7.24 21.07
CA LEU A 1 -12.71 5.89 20.58
C LEU A 1 -11.49 5.86 19.68
N LEU A 2 -10.63 4.87 19.83
CA LEU A 2 -9.47 4.66 18.98
C LEU A 2 -9.53 3.26 18.35
N HIS A 3 -9.53 3.20 17.02
CA HIS A 3 -9.36 1.98 16.27
C HIS A 3 -7.90 1.85 15.82
N PHE A 4 -7.31 0.70 16.07
CA PHE A 4 -5.93 0.39 15.73
C PHE A 4 -5.90 -0.73 14.70
N GLY A 5 -5.58 -0.42 13.46
CA GLY A 5 -5.54 -1.38 12.36
C GLY A 5 -6.15 -0.82 11.08
N MET A 6 -6.18 -1.65 10.02
CA MET A 6 -6.65 -1.24 8.69
C MET A 6 -8.17 -1.17 8.56
N HIS A 7 -8.89 -1.95 9.34
CA HIS A 7 -10.34 -2.04 9.26
C HIS A 7 -10.96 -2.03 10.65
N GLY A 8 -12.09 -1.35 10.76
CA GLY A 8 -13.05 -1.51 11.86
C GLY A 8 -14.26 -2.28 11.36
N ALA A 9 -15.06 -2.82 12.27
CA ALA A 9 -16.34 -3.42 11.91
C ALA A 9 -17.49 -2.39 11.90
N LEU A 10 -17.25 -1.23 12.48
CA LEU A 10 -18.29 -0.25 12.75
C LEU A 10 -18.90 0.34 11.49
N GLU A 11 -18.07 0.71 10.52
CA GLU A 11 -18.48 1.27 9.24
C GLU A 11 -19.29 0.31 8.35
N PHE A 12 -19.22 -0.98 8.62
CA PHE A 12 -20.01 -2.02 7.91
C PHE A 12 -21.34 -2.36 8.58
N MET A 13 -21.62 -1.78 9.74
CA MET A 13 -22.88 -1.98 10.45
C MET A 13 -24.08 -1.40 9.67
N PRO A 14 -25.31 -1.91 9.87
CA PRO A 14 -26.49 -1.41 9.17
C PRO A 14 -26.71 0.09 9.31
N GLY A 15 -27.14 0.74 8.23
CA GLY A 15 -27.40 2.16 8.17
C GLY A 15 -27.27 2.73 6.78
N LYS A 16 -27.25 4.05 6.65
CA LYS A 16 -27.06 4.74 5.37
C LYS A 16 -25.69 4.42 4.77
N GLN A 17 -25.64 4.31 3.45
CA GLN A 17 -24.41 4.04 2.71
C GLN A 17 -23.44 5.23 2.73
N ALA A 18 -23.93 6.43 2.79
CA ALA A 18 -23.15 7.64 2.89
C ALA A 18 -23.79 8.60 3.90
N GLY A 19 -22.94 9.23 4.70
CA GLY A 19 -23.36 10.04 5.83
C GLY A 19 -23.89 9.22 6.99
N LEU A 20 -24.26 9.91 8.04
CA LEU A 20 -24.75 9.32 9.28
C LEU A 20 -26.14 9.88 9.61
N SER A 21 -26.91 9.13 10.37
CA SER A 21 -28.12 9.60 11.06
C SER A 21 -28.23 8.82 12.37
N GLY A 22 -28.94 9.37 13.34
CA GLY A 22 -29.15 8.74 14.65
C GLY A 22 -29.77 7.35 14.61
N ASP A 23 -30.31 6.93 13.46
CA ASP A 23 -30.83 5.58 13.22
C ASP A 23 -29.78 4.59 12.68
N CYS A 24 -28.61 5.09 12.25
CA CYS A 24 -27.50 4.24 11.80
C CYS A 24 -26.82 3.59 12.98
N TRP A 25 -26.50 2.29 12.87
CA TRP A 25 -25.79 1.59 13.93
C TRP A 25 -24.43 2.19 14.29
N PRO A 26 -23.60 2.62 13.32
CA PRO A 26 -22.35 3.30 13.65
C PRO A 26 -22.56 4.51 14.59
N ASP A 27 -23.50 5.38 14.25
CA ASP A 27 -23.81 6.58 15.02
C ASP A 27 -24.33 6.25 16.43
N ARG A 28 -25.24 5.26 16.52
CA ARG A 28 -25.79 4.80 17.80
C ARG A 28 -24.75 4.16 18.72
N LEU A 29 -23.73 3.49 18.16
CA LEU A 29 -22.68 2.83 18.94
C LEU A 29 -21.59 3.79 19.38
N ILE A 30 -21.23 4.76 18.53
CA ILE A 30 -20.21 5.77 18.85
C ILE A 30 -20.80 6.85 19.76
N GLY A 31 -22.05 7.29 19.51
CA GLY A 31 -22.65 8.44 20.16
C GLY A 31 -21.81 9.69 19.97
N ASP A 32 -21.59 10.44 21.03
CA ASP A 32 -20.81 11.69 21.01
C ASP A 32 -19.31 11.51 21.23
N LEU A 33 -18.81 10.25 21.18
CA LEU A 33 -17.39 10.00 21.38
C LEU A 33 -16.58 10.38 20.13
N PRO A 34 -15.50 11.16 20.24
CA PRO A 34 -14.55 11.35 19.15
C PRO A 34 -14.03 10.00 18.66
N ASN A 35 -13.99 9.82 17.33
CA ASN A 35 -13.63 8.56 16.71
C ASN A 35 -12.37 8.71 15.87
N PHE A 36 -11.31 8.02 16.25
CA PHE A 36 -10.02 8.03 15.60
C PHE A 36 -9.68 6.64 15.06
N TYR A 37 -9.13 6.62 13.87
CA TYR A 37 -8.57 5.42 13.26
C TYR A 37 -7.08 5.63 12.98
N LEU A 38 -6.24 4.79 13.53
CA LEU A 38 -4.89 4.66 13.03
C LEU A 38 -4.91 3.77 11.80
N TYR A 39 -4.67 4.34 10.62
CA TYR A 39 -5.03 3.73 9.34
C TYR A 39 -3.85 3.64 8.37
N ALA A 40 -3.74 2.54 7.62
CA ALA A 40 -2.70 2.36 6.62
C ALA A 40 -2.79 3.40 5.51
N SER A 41 -1.69 4.07 5.20
CA SER A 41 -1.64 5.12 4.16
C SER A 41 -2.01 4.62 2.77
N ASN A 42 -1.73 3.35 2.47
CA ASN A 42 -1.94 2.74 1.15
C ASN A 42 -3.38 2.29 0.86
N ASN A 43 -4.32 2.43 1.81
CA ASN A 43 -5.71 2.03 1.62
C ASN A 43 -6.72 3.18 1.84
N PRO A 44 -6.65 4.27 1.04
CA PRO A 44 -7.51 5.44 1.23
C PRO A 44 -8.98 5.16 0.94
N SER A 45 -9.31 4.23 0.04
CA SER A 45 -10.70 3.93 -0.35
C SER A 45 -11.53 3.40 0.81
N GLU A 46 -11.00 2.47 1.58
CA GLU A 46 -11.67 1.95 2.77
C GLU A 46 -11.64 2.95 3.94
N GLY A 47 -10.55 3.71 4.08
CA GLY A 47 -10.49 4.84 5.02
C GLY A 47 -11.61 5.85 4.78
N THR A 48 -11.97 6.11 3.53
CA THR A 48 -13.08 6.97 3.17
C THR A 48 -14.43 6.43 3.69
N ILE A 49 -14.62 5.11 3.74
CA ILE A 49 -15.83 4.50 4.31
C ILE A 49 -15.92 4.80 5.81
N ALA A 50 -14.83 4.67 6.56
CA ALA A 50 -14.79 5.01 7.98
C ALA A 50 -15.14 6.48 8.23
N LYS A 51 -14.65 7.41 7.40
CA LYS A 51 -15.04 8.83 7.46
C LYS A 51 -16.53 9.05 7.24
N ARG A 52 -17.09 8.42 6.21
CA ARG A 52 -18.49 8.62 5.80
C ARG A 52 -19.49 7.96 6.74
N ARG A 53 -19.12 6.85 7.35
CA ARG A 53 -20.04 6.00 8.09
C ARG A 53 -19.77 5.94 9.59
N ALA A 54 -18.61 6.39 10.04
CA ALA A 54 -18.23 6.37 11.43
C ALA A 54 -17.68 7.71 11.92
N ALA A 55 -17.82 8.79 11.13
CA ALA A 55 -17.31 10.12 11.44
C ALA A 55 -15.83 10.10 11.88
N ALA A 56 -15.04 9.21 11.30
CA ALA A 56 -13.67 8.94 11.74
C ALA A 56 -12.70 10.05 11.30
N THR A 57 -11.81 10.44 12.20
CA THR A 57 -10.55 11.11 11.85
C THR A 57 -9.50 10.04 11.63
N LEU A 58 -8.92 9.99 10.42
CA LEU A 58 -7.90 9.00 10.06
C LEU A 58 -6.53 9.58 10.36
N VAL A 59 -5.75 8.87 11.16
CA VAL A 59 -4.32 9.17 11.35
C VAL A 59 -3.53 8.12 10.61
N SER A 60 -2.84 8.52 9.55
CA SER A 60 -2.12 7.56 8.70
C SER A 60 -0.88 7.00 9.40
N TYR A 61 -0.59 5.73 9.18
CA TYR A 61 0.70 5.15 9.47
C TYR A 61 1.40 4.69 8.19
N LEU A 62 2.74 4.66 8.23
CA LEU A 62 3.58 4.28 7.12
C LEU A 62 3.36 2.80 6.78
N THR A 63 3.05 2.52 5.52
CA THR A 63 3.08 1.16 4.99
C THR A 63 4.42 0.93 4.31
N PRO A 64 5.22 -0.04 4.76
CA PRO A 64 6.50 -0.34 4.12
C PRO A 64 6.26 -0.73 2.65
N PRO A 65 7.00 -0.14 1.71
CA PRO A 65 6.93 -0.58 0.33
C PRO A 65 7.59 -1.95 0.16
N VAL A 66 7.20 -2.64 -0.88
CA VAL A 66 7.90 -3.83 -1.38
C VAL A 66 9.25 -3.38 -1.96
N THR A 67 10.32 -4.09 -1.67
CA THR A 67 11.73 -3.67 -1.76
C THR A 67 12.28 -3.28 -3.14
N HIS A 68 11.56 -3.50 -4.25
CA HIS A 68 12.00 -3.09 -5.60
C HIS A 68 10.81 -2.57 -6.42
N ALA A 69 10.88 -1.31 -6.86
CA ALA A 69 9.79 -0.68 -7.62
C ALA A 69 9.48 -1.40 -8.95
N GLY A 70 10.50 -1.89 -9.65
CA GLY A 70 10.33 -2.65 -10.89
C GLY A 70 9.65 -3.99 -10.65
N LEU A 71 10.09 -4.73 -9.64
CA LEU A 71 9.47 -5.98 -9.23
C LEU A 71 8.04 -5.75 -8.71
N TYR A 72 7.83 -4.68 -7.94
CA TYR A 72 6.51 -4.30 -7.45
C TYR A 72 5.50 -4.06 -8.57
N ARG A 73 5.88 -3.33 -9.64
CA ARG A 73 5.00 -3.10 -10.80
C ARG A 73 4.65 -4.41 -11.50
N GLY A 74 5.64 -5.25 -11.77
CA GLY A 74 5.44 -6.56 -12.38
C GLY A 74 4.52 -7.46 -11.54
N LEU A 75 4.71 -7.46 -10.22
CA LEU A 75 3.85 -8.20 -9.29
C LEU A 75 2.42 -7.64 -9.25
N ALA A 76 2.24 -6.32 -9.27
CA ALA A 76 0.92 -5.70 -9.27
C ALA A 76 0.13 -5.99 -10.56
N ASP A 77 0.80 -5.91 -11.71
CA ASP A 77 0.20 -6.22 -13.00
C ASP A 77 -0.17 -7.71 -13.10
N LEU A 78 0.71 -8.59 -12.64
CA LEU A 78 0.46 -10.03 -12.57
C LEU A 78 -0.71 -10.35 -11.63
N LYS A 79 -0.76 -9.72 -10.47
CA LYS A 79 -1.87 -9.88 -9.49
C LYS A 79 -3.21 -9.48 -10.10
N SER A 80 -3.28 -8.34 -10.77
CA SER A 80 -4.49 -7.88 -11.47
C SER A 80 -4.94 -8.88 -12.54
N SER A 81 -4.01 -9.45 -13.29
CA SER A 81 -4.31 -10.45 -14.32
C SER A 81 -4.82 -11.77 -13.71
N ILE A 82 -4.24 -12.20 -12.59
CA ILE A 82 -4.70 -13.39 -11.84
C ILE A 82 -6.09 -13.16 -11.24
N GLU A 83 -6.37 -11.98 -10.70
CA GLU A 83 -7.70 -11.64 -10.17
C GLU A 83 -8.76 -11.63 -11.28
N ARG A 84 -8.41 -11.09 -12.46
CA ARG A 84 -9.27 -11.16 -13.64
C ARG A 84 -9.53 -12.61 -14.04
N TRP A 85 -8.52 -13.48 -14.05
CA TRP A 85 -8.67 -14.91 -14.31
C TRP A 85 -9.63 -15.59 -13.32
N ARG A 86 -9.52 -15.29 -12.03
CA ARG A 86 -10.41 -15.81 -10.99
C ARG A 86 -11.86 -15.30 -11.15
N GLY A 87 -12.03 -14.09 -11.64
CA GLY A 87 -13.33 -13.50 -11.94
C GLY A 87 -14.02 -14.12 -13.17
N LEU A 88 -13.30 -14.85 -14.01
CA LEU A 88 -13.85 -15.59 -15.12
C LEU A 88 -14.69 -16.77 -14.55
N GLY A 89 -15.96 -16.83 -14.89
CA GLY A 89 -16.85 -17.93 -14.50
C GLY A 89 -16.39 -19.30 -15.02
N PRO A 90 -17.15 -20.39 -14.73
CA PRO A 90 -16.81 -21.73 -15.22
C PRO A 90 -16.56 -21.75 -16.73
N ALA A 91 -15.60 -22.57 -17.16
CA ALA A 91 -15.12 -22.66 -18.56
C ALA A 91 -16.23 -22.88 -19.62
N GLU A 92 -17.40 -23.38 -19.19
CA GLU A 92 -18.55 -23.65 -20.05
C GLU A 92 -19.32 -22.39 -20.51
N ARG A 93 -19.04 -21.23 -19.88
CA ARG A 93 -19.76 -19.96 -20.13
C ARG A 93 -18.89 -18.90 -20.81
N LEU A 94 -17.61 -19.14 -21.01
CA LEU A 94 -16.67 -18.17 -21.55
C LEU A 94 -16.07 -18.63 -22.87
N ASP A 95 -15.74 -17.65 -23.69
CA ASP A 95 -14.97 -17.88 -24.91
C ASP A 95 -13.61 -18.51 -24.54
N ARG A 96 -13.37 -19.73 -25.00
CA ARG A 96 -12.10 -20.45 -24.82
C ARG A 96 -10.91 -19.60 -25.22
N ARG A 97 -11.08 -18.75 -26.22
CA ARG A 97 -10.06 -17.85 -26.73
C ARG A 97 -9.68 -16.78 -25.70
N GLU A 98 -10.65 -16.19 -25.01
CA GLU A 98 -10.36 -15.19 -23.96
C GLU A 98 -9.55 -15.81 -22.81
N ARG A 99 -9.84 -17.05 -22.45
CA ARG A 99 -9.06 -17.79 -21.45
C ARG A 99 -7.63 -18.06 -21.91
N GLU A 100 -7.45 -18.49 -23.17
CA GLU A 100 -6.14 -18.72 -23.75
C GLU A 100 -5.30 -17.43 -23.80
N GLU A 101 -5.88 -16.33 -24.24
CA GLU A 101 -5.23 -15.02 -24.29
C GLU A 101 -4.83 -14.54 -22.87
N LEU A 102 -5.69 -14.70 -21.88
CA LEU A 102 -5.40 -14.30 -20.52
C LEU A 102 -4.37 -15.21 -19.84
N ALA A 103 -4.39 -16.52 -20.09
CA ALA A 103 -3.38 -17.46 -19.60
C ALA A 103 -1.99 -17.12 -20.18
N ALA A 104 -1.92 -16.82 -21.45
CA ALA A 104 -0.67 -16.42 -22.12
C ALA A 104 -0.14 -15.09 -21.56
N LEU A 105 -1.03 -14.11 -21.31
CA LEU A 105 -0.65 -12.84 -20.67
C LEU A 105 -0.11 -13.05 -19.25
N ILE A 106 -0.78 -13.86 -18.42
CA ILE A 106 -0.34 -14.19 -17.07
C ILE A 106 1.04 -14.85 -17.11
N GLN A 107 1.22 -15.84 -17.99
CA GLN A 107 2.52 -16.50 -18.14
C GLN A 107 3.60 -15.52 -18.57
N GLN A 108 3.36 -14.67 -19.56
CA GLN A 108 4.31 -13.66 -20.02
C GLN A 108 4.73 -12.71 -18.91
N GLN A 109 3.78 -12.21 -18.11
CA GLN A 109 4.05 -11.36 -16.97
C GLN A 109 4.88 -12.10 -15.90
N ALA A 110 4.54 -13.37 -15.62
CA ALA A 110 5.26 -14.18 -14.66
C ALA A 110 6.70 -14.51 -15.11
N VAL A 111 6.93 -14.75 -16.40
CA VAL A 111 8.27 -14.94 -16.99
C VAL A 111 9.10 -13.66 -16.86
N ALA A 112 8.51 -12.49 -17.09
CA ALA A 112 9.21 -11.20 -17.00
C ALA A 112 9.75 -10.90 -15.59
N ILE A 113 9.19 -11.53 -14.55
CA ILE A 113 9.62 -11.40 -13.15
C ILE A 113 10.16 -12.73 -12.58
N GLU A 114 10.53 -13.66 -13.45
CA GLU A 114 11.17 -14.95 -13.12
C GLU A 114 10.34 -15.88 -12.20
N LEU A 115 9.02 -15.75 -12.23
CA LEU A 115 8.11 -16.60 -11.45
C LEU A 115 7.57 -17.80 -12.21
N ALA A 116 7.72 -17.85 -13.54
CA ALA A 116 7.32 -18.97 -14.38
C ALA A 116 8.32 -19.21 -15.50
N ALA A 117 8.27 -20.41 -16.10
CA ALA A 117 8.98 -20.72 -17.32
C ALA A 117 8.15 -20.30 -18.55
N SER A 118 8.82 -19.99 -19.66
CA SER A 118 8.18 -19.67 -20.93
C SER A 118 7.54 -20.89 -21.63
N GLU A 119 8.01 -22.07 -21.29
CA GLU A 119 7.53 -23.35 -21.83
C GLU A 119 7.20 -24.33 -20.69
N PRO A 120 6.17 -25.17 -20.85
CA PRO A 120 5.20 -25.18 -21.94
C PRO A 120 4.27 -23.96 -21.94
N VAL A 121 3.76 -23.58 -23.11
CA VAL A 121 2.81 -22.44 -23.23
C VAL A 121 1.49 -22.79 -22.54
N TRP A 122 1.02 -21.89 -21.68
CA TRP A 122 -0.24 -22.07 -20.97
C TRP A 122 -1.46 -21.83 -21.87
N GLY A 123 -2.41 -22.76 -21.79
CA GLY A 123 -3.65 -22.69 -22.56
C GLY A 123 -4.88 -22.43 -21.68
N ALA A 124 -6.07 -22.61 -22.25
CA ALA A 124 -7.35 -22.39 -21.56
C ALA A 124 -7.52 -23.22 -20.28
N ASN A 125 -6.80 -24.31 -20.14
CA ASN A 125 -6.86 -25.24 -18.98
C ASN A 125 -5.75 -24.98 -17.93
N ALA A 126 -5.04 -23.84 -18.01
CA ALA A 126 -3.95 -23.48 -17.09
C ALA A 126 -4.42 -23.15 -15.65
N HIS A 127 -5.49 -23.77 -15.17
CA HIS A 127 -6.07 -23.47 -13.85
C HIS A 127 -5.09 -23.79 -12.71
N ASP A 128 -4.44 -24.95 -12.78
CA ASP A 128 -3.50 -25.39 -11.75
C ASP A 128 -2.21 -24.56 -11.79
N ASP A 129 -1.74 -24.18 -12.99
CA ASP A 129 -0.58 -23.33 -13.17
C ASP A 129 -0.81 -21.93 -12.59
N VAL A 130 -1.96 -21.31 -12.92
CA VAL A 130 -2.36 -20.00 -12.39
C VAL A 130 -2.58 -20.05 -10.89
N HIS A 131 -3.16 -21.15 -10.36
CA HIS A 131 -3.33 -21.32 -8.92
C HIS A 131 -1.99 -21.42 -8.19
N THR A 132 -1.07 -22.25 -8.71
CA THR A 132 0.28 -22.40 -8.15
C THR A 132 1.07 -21.09 -8.22
N LEU A 133 0.96 -20.36 -9.33
CA LEU A 133 1.56 -19.05 -9.49
C LEU A 133 1.00 -18.05 -8.48
N ALA A 134 -0.32 -18.05 -8.25
CA ALA A 134 -0.96 -17.18 -7.28
C ALA A 134 -0.50 -17.46 -5.83
N GLN A 135 -0.26 -18.72 -5.48
CA GLN A 135 0.33 -19.08 -4.19
C GLN A 135 1.75 -18.56 -4.06
N ARG A 136 2.61 -18.78 -5.08
CA ARG A 136 3.98 -18.26 -5.10
C ARG A 136 4.03 -16.73 -5.03
N LEU A 137 3.12 -16.06 -5.73
CA LEU A 137 3.00 -14.61 -5.68
C LEU A 137 2.70 -14.13 -4.27
N ASN A 138 1.76 -14.77 -3.59
CA ASN A 138 1.40 -14.44 -2.21
C ASN A 138 2.56 -14.70 -1.23
N GLU A 139 3.27 -15.82 -1.39
CA GLU A 139 4.48 -16.12 -0.60
C GLU A 139 5.57 -15.08 -0.84
N LEU A 140 5.76 -14.66 -2.09
CA LEU A 140 6.74 -13.64 -2.45
C LEU A 140 6.36 -12.26 -1.90
N GLU A 141 5.10 -11.86 -1.97
CA GLU A 141 4.60 -10.61 -1.37
C GLU A 141 4.91 -10.58 0.14
N HIS A 142 4.74 -11.70 0.84
CA HIS A 142 5.08 -11.79 2.27
C HIS A 142 6.60 -11.81 2.51
N ALA A 143 7.38 -12.43 1.63
CA ALA A 143 8.84 -12.49 1.74
C ALA A 143 9.52 -11.16 1.38
N LEU A 144 8.88 -10.33 0.55
CA LEU A 144 9.40 -9.03 0.14
C LEU A 144 9.18 -7.92 1.18
N ILE A 145 8.65 -8.23 2.36
CA ILE A 145 8.65 -7.35 3.54
C ILE A 145 9.85 -7.74 4.42
N PRO A 146 11.10 -7.38 4.04
CA PRO A 146 12.31 -7.94 4.66
C PRO A 146 12.50 -7.48 6.11
N HIS A 147 11.83 -6.43 6.54
CA HIS A 147 11.95 -5.84 7.88
C HIS A 147 10.68 -6.03 8.73
N GLY A 148 9.75 -6.88 8.30
CA GLY A 148 8.50 -7.13 9.00
C GLY A 148 7.46 -6.04 8.80
N LEU A 149 6.39 -6.12 9.59
CA LEU A 149 5.33 -5.12 9.58
C LEU A 149 5.82 -3.82 10.23
N HIS A 150 5.30 -2.69 9.75
CA HIS A 150 5.58 -1.40 10.37
C HIS A 150 5.14 -1.38 11.84
N VAL A 151 6.02 -0.88 12.68
CA VAL A 151 5.74 -0.64 14.09
C VAL A 151 5.39 0.83 14.25
N VAL A 152 4.13 1.11 14.53
CA VAL A 152 3.64 2.47 14.73
C VAL A 152 4.43 3.18 15.84
N GLY A 153 4.81 4.41 15.57
CA GLY A 153 5.62 5.20 16.50
C GLY A 153 7.12 4.92 16.44
N LYS A 154 7.55 4.01 15.58
CA LYS A 154 8.96 3.73 15.36
C LYS A 154 9.40 4.24 13.99
N ALA A 155 10.24 5.26 13.96
CA ALA A 155 10.85 5.71 12.72
C ALA A 155 11.71 4.60 12.10
N PRO A 156 11.74 4.48 10.75
CA PRO A 156 12.59 3.51 10.07
C PRO A 156 14.07 3.69 10.41
N SER A 157 14.77 2.57 10.59
CA SER A 157 16.22 2.56 10.79
C SER A 157 16.96 3.12 9.56
N ALA A 158 18.23 3.46 9.70
CA ALA A 158 19.03 3.92 8.56
C ALA A 158 19.06 2.89 7.40
N ALA A 159 19.14 1.60 7.71
CA ALA A 159 19.13 0.55 6.71
C ALA A 159 17.78 0.47 5.97
N GLU A 160 16.67 0.55 6.70
CA GLU A 160 15.31 0.57 6.12
C GLU A 160 15.09 1.82 5.25
N ARG A 161 15.58 2.99 5.68
CA ARG A 161 15.51 4.22 4.88
C ARG A 161 16.31 4.13 3.58
N ILE A 162 17.53 3.52 3.62
CA ILE A 162 18.33 3.30 2.41
C ILE A 162 17.53 2.47 1.40
N GLU A 163 16.99 1.32 1.79
CA GLU A 163 16.21 0.47 0.88
C GLU A 163 14.97 1.19 0.35
N LEU A 164 14.27 1.93 1.19
CA LEU A 164 13.12 2.72 0.81
C LEU A 164 13.46 3.82 -0.21
N LEU A 165 14.53 4.57 0.01
CA LEU A 165 14.98 5.63 -0.89
C LEU A 165 15.50 5.08 -2.22
N MET A 166 16.13 3.91 -2.23
CA MET A 166 16.51 3.20 -3.46
C MET A 166 15.26 2.89 -4.30
N ALA A 167 14.23 2.30 -3.69
CA ALA A 167 12.98 1.96 -4.36
C ALA A 167 12.22 3.21 -4.83
N LEU A 168 12.20 4.27 -4.02
CA LEU A 168 11.58 5.55 -4.39
C LEU A 168 12.32 6.22 -5.56
N GLY A 169 13.64 6.28 -5.51
CA GLY A 169 14.45 6.83 -6.60
C GLY A 169 14.21 6.13 -7.92
N GLU A 170 14.17 4.80 -7.92
CA GLU A 170 13.82 4.01 -9.11
C GLU A 170 12.39 4.32 -9.59
N SER A 171 11.43 4.41 -8.68
CA SER A 171 10.03 4.69 -9.04
C SER A 171 9.82 6.10 -9.59
N MET A 172 10.47 7.10 -9.01
CA MET A 172 10.30 8.52 -9.36
C MET A 172 11.07 8.92 -10.62
N HIS A 173 12.27 8.38 -10.79
CA HIS A 173 13.19 8.80 -11.85
C HIS A 173 13.42 7.76 -12.94
N GLY A 174 12.81 6.54 -12.80
CA GLY A 174 12.89 5.49 -13.81
C GLY A 174 14.20 4.69 -13.80
N SER A 175 15.15 5.05 -12.94
CA SER A 175 16.41 4.34 -12.74
C SER A 175 16.79 4.37 -11.25
N ALA A 176 17.34 3.26 -10.76
CA ALA A 176 17.81 3.19 -9.38
C ALA A 176 19.00 4.14 -9.18
N PRO A 177 19.00 4.98 -8.13
CA PRO A 177 20.17 5.79 -7.79
C PRO A 177 21.34 4.90 -7.36
N ALA A 178 22.55 5.45 -7.35
CA ALA A 178 23.70 4.71 -6.82
C ALA A 178 23.55 4.53 -5.29
N ARG A 179 23.72 3.32 -4.81
CA ARG A 179 23.55 3.00 -3.37
C ARG A 179 24.42 3.88 -2.49
N ALA A 180 25.69 4.15 -2.90
CA ALA A 180 26.60 5.01 -2.16
C ALA A 180 26.10 6.46 -2.00
N GLU A 181 25.34 6.98 -2.98
CA GLU A 181 24.74 8.32 -2.90
C GLU A 181 23.59 8.33 -1.88
N ILE A 182 22.77 7.28 -1.84
CA ILE A 182 21.69 7.16 -0.85
C ILE A 182 22.26 6.96 0.56
N GLU A 183 23.31 6.16 0.72
CA GLU A 183 24.01 6.00 2.00
C GLU A 183 24.59 7.33 2.49
N ALA A 184 25.15 8.14 1.58
CA ALA A 184 25.62 9.47 1.91
C ALA A 184 24.51 10.42 2.37
N ILE A 185 23.33 10.40 1.69
CA ILE A 185 22.15 11.18 2.10
C ILE A 185 21.69 10.78 3.49
N VAL A 186 21.55 9.48 3.75
CA VAL A 186 21.10 8.96 5.05
C VAL A 186 22.11 9.29 6.15
N ALA A 187 23.41 9.36 5.83
CA ALA A 187 24.47 9.81 6.71
C ALA A 187 24.49 11.33 6.95
N GLY A 188 23.70 12.12 6.16
CA GLY A 188 23.57 13.56 6.31
C GLY A 188 24.51 14.39 5.43
N HIS A 189 25.05 13.80 4.36
CA HIS A 189 25.86 14.54 3.40
C HIS A 189 24.97 15.30 2.42
N GLU A 190 25.49 16.40 1.89
CA GLU A 190 24.78 17.25 0.92
C GLU A 190 24.59 16.51 -0.42
N PRO A 191 23.37 16.46 -0.96
CA PRO A 191 23.10 15.83 -2.25
C PRO A 191 23.73 16.61 -3.42
N ALA A 192 24.17 15.87 -4.44
CA ALA A 192 24.85 16.46 -5.59
C ALA A 192 23.92 16.89 -6.74
N THR A 193 22.68 16.37 -6.79
CA THR A 193 21.72 16.61 -7.88
C THR A 193 20.32 16.90 -7.32
N ASP A 194 19.46 17.54 -8.14
CA ASP A 194 18.08 17.85 -7.74
C ASP A 194 17.28 16.59 -7.39
N ALA A 195 17.46 15.50 -8.14
CA ALA A 195 16.83 14.23 -7.84
C ALA A 195 17.25 13.68 -6.46
N LEU A 196 18.51 13.80 -6.10
CA LEU A 196 19.03 13.41 -4.78
C LEU A 196 18.57 14.36 -3.67
N HIS A 197 18.36 15.66 -3.96
CA HIS A 197 17.77 16.61 -3.01
C HIS A 197 16.31 16.23 -2.67
N GLU A 198 15.54 15.78 -3.67
CA GLU A 198 14.17 15.30 -3.44
C GLU A 198 14.17 14.09 -2.51
N LEU A 199 15.04 13.11 -2.74
CA LEU A 199 15.19 11.92 -1.88
C LEU A 199 15.70 12.30 -0.48
N ALA A 200 16.58 13.29 -0.34
CA ALA A 200 17.03 13.79 0.96
C ALA A 200 15.87 14.47 1.73
N GLY A 201 14.99 15.17 1.04
CA GLY A 201 13.76 15.71 1.63
C GLY A 201 12.86 14.62 2.17
N ILE A 202 12.71 13.52 1.44
CA ILE A 202 11.95 12.35 1.87
C ILE A 202 12.62 11.67 3.08
N ASP A 203 13.95 11.49 3.05
CA ASP A 203 14.69 10.94 4.19
C ASP A 203 14.46 11.75 5.47
N HIS A 204 14.47 13.08 5.35
CA HIS A 204 14.19 13.96 6.49
C HIS A 204 12.81 13.70 7.11
N LEU A 205 11.77 13.47 6.29
CA LEU A 205 10.42 13.15 6.74
C LEU A 205 10.31 11.77 7.39
N LEU A 206 11.21 10.84 7.06
CA LEU A 206 11.21 9.49 7.59
C LEU A 206 11.99 9.34 8.90
N ARG A 207 12.80 10.34 9.28
CA ARG A 207 13.66 10.28 10.49
C ARG A 207 12.90 10.40 11.81
N GLU A 208 11.68 10.95 11.77
CA GLU A 208 10.92 11.24 12.96
C GLU A 208 9.63 10.42 13.04
N ASP A 209 9.18 10.16 14.28
CA ASP A 209 7.85 9.64 14.54
C ASP A 209 6.81 10.76 14.43
N HIS A 210 6.17 10.81 13.27
CA HIS A 210 5.04 11.70 13.03
C HIS A 210 3.70 11.07 13.41
N GLU A 211 3.64 9.75 13.52
CA GLU A 211 2.41 8.98 13.76
C GLU A 211 1.90 9.15 15.18
N THR A 212 2.74 8.82 16.17
CA THR A 212 2.37 8.99 17.59
C THR A 212 2.17 10.45 17.95
N LYS A 213 3.02 11.34 17.43
CA LYS A 213 2.85 12.80 17.65
C LYS A 213 1.49 13.28 17.15
N SER A 214 1.08 12.88 15.94
CA SER A 214 -0.20 13.28 15.36
C SER A 214 -1.38 12.61 16.05
N LEU A 215 -1.25 11.35 16.45
CA LEU A 215 -2.29 10.66 17.21
C LEU A 215 -2.55 11.35 18.54
N LEU A 216 -1.49 11.65 19.30
CA LEU A 216 -1.63 12.37 20.57
C LEU A 216 -2.22 13.76 20.37
N HIS A 217 -1.80 14.48 19.31
CA HIS A 217 -2.37 15.77 18.97
C HIS A 217 -3.86 15.70 18.62
N ALA A 218 -4.27 14.66 17.91
CA ALA A 218 -5.69 14.41 17.60
C ALA A 218 -6.50 14.08 18.87
N LEU A 219 -5.96 13.25 19.74
CA LEU A 219 -6.62 12.89 21.02
C LEU A 219 -6.77 14.11 21.95
N ASP A 220 -5.87 15.07 21.85
CA ASP A 220 -5.93 16.36 22.56
C ASP A 220 -6.83 17.40 21.86
N GLY A 221 -7.58 17.00 20.83
CA GLY A 221 -8.49 17.85 20.06
C GLY A 221 -7.81 18.72 19.00
N GLY A 222 -6.55 18.45 18.67
CA GLY A 222 -5.80 19.19 17.68
C GLY A 222 -6.19 18.83 16.24
N PHE A 223 -6.00 19.78 15.32
CA PHE A 223 -6.28 19.59 13.90
C PHE A 223 -5.20 18.78 13.22
N ILE A 224 -5.56 17.67 12.60
CA ILE A 224 -4.68 16.84 11.77
C ILE A 224 -4.78 17.27 10.32
N ARG A 225 -3.65 17.71 9.74
CA ARG A 225 -3.60 18.16 8.35
C ARG A 225 -3.98 17.02 7.40
N PRO A 226 -4.79 17.30 6.36
CA PRO A 226 -5.12 16.30 5.37
C PRO A 226 -3.91 15.94 4.49
N ALA A 227 -3.91 14.71 3.98
CA ALA A 227 -3.01 14.26 2.93
C ALA A 227 -3.70 13.21 2.05
N PRO A 228 -3.29 13.07 0.78
CA PRO A 228 -3.76 11.97 -0.03
C PRO A 228 -3.30 10.66 0.59
N GLY A 229 -4.15 9.64 0.48
CA GLY A 229 -3.73 8.27 0.69
C GLY A 229 -3.13 7.69 -0.57
N GLY A 230 -2.45 6.56 -0.46
CA GLY A 230 -1.88 5.84 -1.57
C GLY A 230 -0.60 5.11 -1.22
N ASP A 231 -0.08 4.43 -2.22
CA ASP A 231 1.19 3.74 -2.14
C ASP A 231 2.34 4.77 -2.21
N LEU A 232 3.26 4.68 -1.26
CA LEU A 232 4.42 5.57 -1.15
C LEU A 232 5.29 5.58 -2.42
N LEU A 233 5.47 4.45 -3.08
CA LEU A 233 6.25 4.36 -4.33
C LEU A 233 5.60 5.10 -5.50
N ARG A 234 4.28 5.29 -5.45
CA ARG A 234 3.53 6.02 -6.48
C ARG A 234 3.32 7.48 -6.15
N ASN A 235 3.31 7.81 -4.88
CA ASN A 235 3.02 9.17 -4.41
C ASN A 235 3.73 9.47 -3.09
N ALA A 236 4.87 10.14 -3.16
CA ALA A 236 5.62 10.57 -1.98
C ALA A 236 4.87 11.58 -1.08
N ASN A 237 3.78 12.22 -1.58
CA ASN A 237 2.97 13.15 -0.79
C ASN A 237 2.15 12.47 0.33
N VAL A 238 2.16 11.13 0.41
CA VAL A 238 1.63 10.42 1.59
C VAL A 238 2.47 10.67 2.84
N LEU A 239 3.70 11.17 2.68
CA LEU A 239 4.59 11.58 3.76
C LEU A 239 4.38 13.06 4.16
N PRO A 240 4.72 13.40 5.43
CA PRO A 240 4.98 12.47 6.53
C PRO A 240 3.73 11.68 6.91
N ALA A 241 3.90 10.51 7.50
CA ALA A 241 2.79 9.79 8.13
C ALA A 241 2.14 10.61 9.26
N GLY A 242 1.04 10.14 9.84
CA GLY A 242 0.30 10.92 10.85
C GLY A 242 -0.64 11.96 10.26
N ARG A 243 -0.99 11.85 8.97
CA ARG A 243 -1.93 12.74 8.28
C ARG A 243 -3.35 12.19 8.27
N ASN A 244 -4.32 13.11 8.15
CA ASN A 244 -5.72 12.75 7.99
C ASN A 244 -5.99 12.40 6.52
N LEU A 245 -6.08 11.12 6.22
CA LEU A 245 -6.29 10.63 4.85
C LEU A 245 -7.61 11.15 4.25
N HIS A 246 -7.61 11.49 2.95
CA HIS A 246 -8.78 11.94 2.20
C HIS A 246 -8.82 11.36 0.79
#